data_d1954216699865a6c94fa61f5d572b89
#
_entry.id   d1954216699865a6c94fa61f5d572b89
#
_cell.length_a   1.000
_cell.length_b   1.000
_cell.length_c   1.000
_cell.angle_alpha   90.00
_cell.angle_beta   90.00
_cell.angle_gamma   90.00
#
_symmetry.space_group_name_H-M   'P 1'
#
loop_
_entity.id
_entity.type
_entity.pdbx_description
1 polymer ?
#
loop_
_entity_poly.entity_id
_entity_poly.type
_entity_poly.pdbx_seq_one_letter_code
_entity_poly.pdbx_strand_id
1 'polypeptide(L)'
;MKIVYLARRPIPSVNAHSVQIVKMNEAFGKLGHDVLLLTHRGDDEARHVYGRYGVDEAFAIESFPTRSRSLLPKWRFGAFMLRHPRVRAADLFFGRDIFSLTVAARLGKPVIFEAHCIPPKGTLRWRLLERLFASKNFSHLVCVTTTLADTYRFSFKSLASKTIVVVPNGAADFQASPELGAWPGRLGATQVGFVGRPFAGKGIELMVAAAGRLPECDFHIVGADEKDIVWVEDGFPPNLHFHGYQPHSKLGAYHRRFDIAVAPYGERVMNSSRRESAAITSPLKLREYMAASLPTIVSDLPGVRDIVRDGDESALLVPPGDEEAFICAIRQLASDGELRHRMGQAARAHYLERHTVEARARAVLGGLVAC
;
A
#
# COMPACT_ATOMS: atom_id res chain seq x y z
N MET A 1 14.17 6.91 20.05
CA MET A 1 15.26 7.07 19.06
C MET A 1 14.95 8.25 18.14
N LYS A 2 15.99 8.88 17.58
CA LYS A 2 15.86 9.89 16.52
C LYS A 2 15.91 9.20 15.16
N ILE A 3 14.77 9.12 14.49
CA ILE A 3 14.61 8.43 13.20
C ILE A 3 14.53 9.46 12.08
N VAL A 4 15.36 9.32 11.05
CA VAL A 4 15.25 10.14 9.83
C VAL A 4 14.74 9.25 8.69
N TYR A 5 13.52 9.56 8.20
CA TYR A 5 12.93 8.91 7.04
C TYR A 5 13.35 9.62 5.75
N LEU A 6 13.99 8.90 4.85
CA LEU A 6 14.52 9.43 3.59
C LEU A 6 13.61 9.03 2.42
N ALA A 7 12.77 9.95 1.97
CA ALA A 7 11.81 9.74 0.90
C ALA A 7 12.00 10.78 -0.21
N ARG A 8 12.98 10.62 -1.07
CA ARG A 8 13.20 11.54 -2.21
C ARG A 8 12.06 11.48 -3.25
N ARG A 9 10.84 11.76 -2.80
CA ARG A 9 9.60 11.83 -3.57
C ARG A 9 8.85 13.11 -3.20
N PRO A 10 8.08 13.71 -4.13
CA PRO A 10 7.22 14.84 -3.77
C PRO A 10 6.15 14.40 -2.76
N ILE A 11 6.05 15.11 -1.66
CA ILE A 11 5.01 15.00 -0.64
C ILE A 11 4.54 16.40 -0.30
N PRO A 12 3.24 16.70 -0.36
CA PRO A 12 2.13 15.78 -0.69
C PRO A 12 2.05 15.39 -2.18
N SER A 13 1.42 14.26 -2.45
CA SER A 13 1.06 13.81 -3.80
C SER A 13 -0.16 12.88 -3.79
N VAL A 14 -0.80 12.68 -4.93
CA VAL A 14 -1.98 11.80 -5.10
C VAL A 14 -1.64 10.30 -5.14
N ASN A 15 -0.38 9.93 -4.98
CA ASN A 15 0.06 8.55 -5.12
C ASN A 15 -0.03 7.78 -3.80
N ALA A 16 -0.50 6.55 -3.83
CA ALA A 16 -0.63 5.67 -2.67
C ALA A 16 0.68 5.49 -1.86
N HIS A 17 1.85 5.55 -2.53
CA HIS A 17 3.12 5.47 -1.82
C HIS A 17 3.37 6.64 -0.85
N SER A 18 2.82 7.84 -1.16
CA SER A 18 2.94 9.00 -0.26
C SER A 18 2.10 8.82 1.00
N VAL A 19 0.91 8.24 0.88
CA VAL A 19 0.06 7.85 2.01
C VAL A 19 0.83 6.92 2.96
N GLN A 20 1.46 5.87 2.42
CA GLN A 20 2.23 4.90 3.20
C GLN A 20 3.44 5.53 3.91
N ILE A 21 4.15 6.44 3.23
CA ILE A 21 5.30 7.16 3.83
C ILE A 21 4.82 8.01 5.01
N VAL A 22 3.78 8.82 4.81
CA VAL A 22 3.28 9.75 5.84
C VAL A 22 2.74 8.97 7.04
N LYS A 23 1.91 7.95 6.82
CA LYS A 23 1.36 7.12 7.90
C LYS A 23 2.44 6.33 8.66
N MET A 24 3.49 5.89 7.98
CA MET A 24 4.61 5.21 8.66
C MET A 24 5.40 6.16 9.57
N ASN A 25 5.58 7.43 9.16
CA ASN A 25 6.22 8.44 10.01
C ASN A 25 5.34 8.78 11.22
N GLU A 26 4.03 8.91 11.03
CA GLU A 26 3.07 9.07 12.14
C GLU A 26 3.18 7.90 13.14
N ALA A 27 3.19 6.66 12.65
CA ALA A 27 3.28 5.49 13.51
C ALA A 27 4.59 5.43 14.31
N PHE A 28 5.71 5.77 13.70
CA PHE A 28 6.97 5.90 14.44
C PHE A 28 6.89 6.97 15.53
N GLY A 29 6.27 8.13 15.25
CA GLY A 29 6.03 9.18 16.24
C GLY A 29 5.14 8.72 17.38
N LYS A 30 4.02 8.04 17.08
CA LYS A 30 3.11 7.46 18.08
C LYS A 30 3.76 6.36 18.95
N LEU A 31 4.79 5.70 18.43
CA LEU A 31 5.63 4.79 19.21
C LEU A 31 6.68 5.49 20.11
N GLY A 32 6.65 6.83 20.20
CA GLY A 32 7.53 7.61 21.06
C GLY A 32 8.90 7.92 20.46
N HIS A 33 9.06 7.85 19.13
CA HIS A 33 10.30 8.23 18.46
C HIS A 33 10.26 9.71 18.00
N ASP A 34 11.42 10.38 18.03
CA ASP A 34 11.61 11.70 17.39
C ASP A 34 11.86 11.48 15.89
N VAL A 35 10.88 11.81 15.05
CA VAL A 35 10.87 11.46 13.64
C VAL A 35 10.99 12.70 12.75
N LEU A 36 11.90 12.64 11.77
CA LEU A 36 12.02 13.62 10.70
C LEU A 36 11.82 12.96 9.34
N LEU A 37 10.79 13.37 8.62
CA LEU A 37 10.60 13.02 7.21
C LEU A 37 11.33 14.05 6.32
N LEU A 38 12.38 13.62 5.64
CA LEU A 38 13.06 14.40 4.60
C LEU A 38 12.53 14.00 3.22
N THR A 39 11.97 14.97 2.49
CA THR A 39 11.30 14.73 1.21
C THR A 39 11.61 15.83 0.20
N HIS A 40 11.13 15.68 -1.04
CA HIS A 40 11.06 16.78 -2.00
C HIS A 40 9.72 17.51 -1.88
N ARG A 41 9.73 18.82 -2.14
CA ARG A 41 8.51 19.62 -2.16
C ARG A 41 7.51 19.03 -3.14
N GLY A 42 6.30 18.78 -2.67
CA GLY A 42 5.14 18.34 -3.43
C GLY A 42 4.40 19.50 -4.12
N ASP A 43 3.15 19.22 -4.45
CA ASP A 43 2.27 20.18 -5.13
C ASP A 43 1.66 21.21 -4.16
N ASP A 44 1.81 20.99 -2.85
CA ASP A 44 1.28 21.80 -1.77
C ASP A 44 2.33 22.03 -0.69
N GLU A 45 2.07 22.93 0.27
CA GLU A 45 2.99 23.21 1.37
C GLU A 45 3.05 22.06 2.38
N ALA A 46 4.21 21.88 3.02
CA ALA A 46 4.44 20.81 4.00
C ALA A 46 3.43 20.84 5.17
N ARG A 47 2.97 22.03 5.58
CA ARG A 47 1.96 22.22 6.65
C ARG A 47 0.61 21.58 6.34
N HIS A 48 0.24 21.40 5.05
CA HIS A 48 -1.02 20.78 4.64
C HIS A 48 -0.94 19.25 4.59
N VAL A 49 0.24 18.65 4.83
CA VAL A 49 0.42 17.18 4.75
C VAL A 49 -0.45 16.46 5.77
N TYR A 50 -0.48 16.93 7.01
CA TYR A 50 -1.20 16.25 8.09
C TYR A 50 -2.71 16.15 7.80
N GLY A 51 -3.35 17.28 7.52
CA GLY A 51 -4.78 17.29 7.17
C GLY A 51 -5.12 16.54 5.88
N ARG A 52 -4.26 16.65 4.84
CA ARG A 52 -4.49 15.97 3.56
C ARG A 52 -4.47 14.45 3.66
N TYR A 53 -3.63 13.90 4.53
CA TYR A 53 -3.50 12.45 4.72
C TYR A 53 -4.26 11.93 5.93
N GLY A 54 -4.90 12.83 6.71
CA GLY A 54 -5.62 12.48 7.92
C GLY A 54 -4.69 11.81 8.94
N VAL A 55 -3.57 12.48 9.27
CA VAL A 55 -2.58 12.01 10.24
C VAL A 55 -2.33 13.07 11.31
N ASP A 56 -1.91 12.64 12.49
CA ASP A 56 -1.53 13.52 13.58
C ASP A 56 -0.13 14.12 13.36
N GLU A 57 0.13 15.27 13.96
CA GLU A 57 1.44 15.95 13.92
C GLU A 57 2.47 15.26 14.84
N ALA A 58 2.60 13.93 14.73
CA ALA A 58 3.51 13.13 15.55
C ALA A 58 4.95 13.07 15.00
N PHE A 59 5.24 13.76 13.90
CA PHE A 59 6.56 13.80 13.26
C PHE A 59 6.80 15.14 12.58
N ALA A 60 8.07 15.52 12.41
CA ALA A 60 8.43 16.70 11.63
C ALA A 60 8.61 16.36 10.15
N ILE A 61 8.29 17.31 9.27
CA ILE A 61 8.49 17.17 7.82
C ILE A 61 9.29 18.35 7.28
N GLU A 62 10.33 18.06 6.52
CA GLU A 62 11.13 19.04 5.82
C GLU A 62 11.28 18.68 4.36
N SER A 63 11.07 19.68 3.50
CA SER A 63 11.04 19.50 2.06
C SER A 63 12.18 20.23 1.36
N PHE A 64 12.96 19.51 0.57
CA PHE A 64 13.97 20.11 -0.29
C PHE A 64 13.32 20.77 -1.52
N PRO A 65 13.66 22.02 -1.86
CA PRO A 65 12.87 22.88 -2.78
C PRO A 65 12.99 22.55 -4.27
N THR A 66 13.51 21.39 -4.69
CA THR A 66 13.65 21.07 -6.13
C THR A 66 12.75 19.93 -6.58
N ARG A 67 12.02 20.15 -7.71
CA ARG A 67 11.16 19.17 -8.39
C ARG A 67 11.88 18.36 -9.49
N SER A 68 13.15 18.64 -9.80
CA SER A 68 13.84 18.09 -10.97
C SER A 68 14.21 16.61 -10.87
N ARG A 69 14.05 15.88 -11.99
CA ARG A 69 14.44 14.47 -12.17
C ARG A 69 15.92 14.28 -12.54
N SER A 70 16.68 15.37 -12.79
CA SER A 70 18.09 15.32 -13.21
C SER A 70 19.05 14.82 -12.12
N LEU A 71 20.32 14.56 -12.47
CA LEU A 71 21.35 14.09 -11.52
C LEU A 71 21.81 15.21 -10.57
N LEU A 72 21.88 16.44 -11.06
CA LEU A 72 22.34 17.60 -10.27
C LEU A 72 21.55 17.83 -8.96
N PRO A 73 20.19 17.74 -8.97
CA PRO A 73 19.40 17.79 -7.74
C PRO A 73 19.67 16.64 -6.77
N LYS A 74 20.12 15.46 -7.24
CA LYS A 74 20.46 14.35 -6.33
C LYS A 74 21.65 14.69 -5.46
N TRP A 75 22.71 15.25 -6.04
CA TRP A 75 23.89 15.70 -5.30
C TRP A 75 23.56 16.84 -4.34
N ARG A 76 22.76 17.81 -4.77
CA ARG A 76 22.31 18.92 -3.92
C ARG A 76 21.47 18.42 -2.74
N PHE A 77 20.57 17.47 -2.96
CA PHE A 77 19.81 16.85 -1.87
C PHE A 77 20.74 16.09 -0.91
N GLY A 78 21.70 15.33 -1.42
CA GLY A 78 22.70 14.67 -0.60
C GLY A 78 23.51 15.64 0.25
N ALA A 79 23.96 16.75 -0.33
CA ALA A 79 24.70 17.79 0.39
C ALA A 79 23.82 18.50 1.45
N PHE A 80 22.57 18.78 1.14
CA PHE A 80 21.60 19.31 2.09
C PHE A 80 21.40 18.36 3.26
N MET A 81 21.15 17.09 2.97
CA MET A 81 20.96 16.03 3.97
C MET A 81 22.18 15.94 4.92
N LEU A 82 23.41 15.90 4.37
CA LEU A 82 24.63 15.78 5.17
C LEU A 82 24.92 16.99 6.07
N ARG A 83 24.41 18.18 5.70
CA ARG A 83 24.55 19.41 6.51
C ARG A 83 23.45 19.59 7.54
N HIS A 84 22.35 18.83 7.41
CA HIS A 84 21.18 19.00 8.26
C HIS A 84 21.44 18.56 9.70
N PRO A 85 21.21 19.40 10.73
CA PRO A 85 21.54 19.08 12.12
C PRO A 85 20.84 17.80 12.63
N ARG A 86 19.55 17.64 12.35
CA ARG A 86 18.78 16.44 12.78
C ARG A 86 19.25 15.17 12.07
N VAL A 87 19.75 15.25 10.83
CA VAL A 87 20.35 14.10 10.13
C VAL A 87 21.65 13.67 10.80
N ARG A 88 22.50 14.63 11.23
CA ARG A 88 23.74 14.32 11.95
C ARG A 88 23.48 13.74 13.35
N ALA A 89 22.40 14.16 13.98
CA ALA A 89 21.98 13.69 15.30
C ALA A 89 21.11 12.41 15.25
N ALA A 90 20.85 11.84 14.07
CA ALA A 90 20.02 10.66 13.91
C ALA A 90 20.63 9.41 14.58
N ASP A 91 19.76 8.58 15.14
CA ASP A 91 20.12 7.24 15.64
C ASP A 91 19.92 6.18 14.56
N LEU A 92 18.97 6.42 13.63
CA LEU A 92 18.54 5.48 12.60
C LEU A 92 18.11 6.21 11.32
N PHE A 93 18.51 5.66 10.17
CA PHE A 93 17.99 6.04 8.85
C PHE A 93 17.08 4.96 8.32
N PHE A 94 15.88 5.33 7.92
CA PHE A 94 14.90 4.46 7.30
C PHE A 94 14.38 5.07 6.00
N GLY A 95 14.02 4.25 5.02
CA GLY A 95 13.35 4.79 3.83
C GLY A 95 13.42 3.92 2.60
N ARG A 96 12.98 4.52 1.48
CA ARG A 96 12.82 3.88 0.15
C ARG A 96 13.77 4.43 -0.92
N ASP A 97 14.48 5.53 -0.63
CA ASP A 97 15.38 6.13 -1.61
C ASP A 97 16.79 5.58 -1.49
N ILE A 98 17.14 4.71 -2.43
CA ILE A 98 18.43 4.01 -2.48
C ILE A 98 19.62 4.98 -2.45
N PHE A 99 19.54 6.11 -3.19
CA PHE A 99 20.62 7.08 -3.23
C PHE A 99 20.86 7.73 -1.86
N SER A 100 19.79 8.24 -1.25
CA SER A 100 19.88 8.91 0.05
C SER A 100 20.36 7.96 1.15
N LEU A 101 19.88 6.71 1.17
CA LEU A 101 20.30 5.69 2.12
C LEU A 101 21.77 5.27 1.92
N THR A 102 22.24 5.19 0.67
CA THR A 102 23.65 4.91 0.39
C THR A 102 24.57 6.06 0.88
N VAL A 103 24.09 7.31 0.82
CA VAL A 103 24.81 8.45 1.39
C VAL A 103 24.74 8.41 2.91
N ALA A 104 23.56 8.16 3.51
CA ALA A 104 23.34 8.08 4.96
C ALA A 104 24.21 6.98 5.61
N ALA A 105 24.41 5.86 4.91
CA ALA A 105 25.26 4.77 5.40
C ALA A 105 26.71 5.20 5.68
N ARG A 106 27.17 6.36 5.15
CA ARG A 106 28.50 6.90 5.43
C ARG A 106 28.57 7.68 6.77
N LEU A 107 27.42 7.96 7.38
CA LEU A 107 27.35 8.68 8.67
C LEU A 107 27.57 7.78 9.89
N GLY A 108 27.84 6.50 9.71
CA GLY A 108 28.16 5.58 10.79
C GLY A 108 26.96 5.11 11.63
N LYS A 109 25.75 5.34 11.16
CA LYS A 109 24.51 4.97 11.86
C LYS A 109 23.77 3.86 11.13
N PRO A 110 22.95 3.04 11.81
CA PRO A 110 22.13 2.00 11.19
C PRO A 110 21.25 2.54 10.07
N VAL A 111 21.16 1.77 8.98
CA VAL A 111 20.33 2.08 7.82
C VAL A 111 19.40 0.89 7.52
N ILE A 112 18.11 1.15 7.43
CA ILE A 112 17.09 0.20 6.98
C ILE A 112 16.59 0.64 5.62
N PHE A 113 16.61 -0.28 4.64
CA PHE A 113 16.03 -0.05 3.32
C PHE A 113 14.70 -0.79 3.18
N GLU A 114 13.65 -0.07 2.79
CA GLU A 114 12.35 -0.64 2.48
C GLU A 114 12.17 -0.80 0.97
N ALA A 115 12.06 -2.04 0.51
CA ALA A 115 11.92 -2.41 -0.89
C ALA A 115 10.45 -2.67 -1.28
N HIS A 116 10.04 -2.09 -2.42
CA HIS A 116 8.74 -2.31 -3.06
C HIS A 116 8.86 -2.86 -4.49
N CYS A 117 10.04 -2.88 -5.04
CA CYS A 117 10.39 -3.46 -6.33
C CYS A 117 11.90 -3.63 -6.41
N ILE A 118 12.37 -4.49 -7.31
CA ILE A 118 13.79 -4.62 -7.60
C ILE A 118 14.15 -3.78 -8.85
N PRO A 119 15.24 -3.00 -8.83
CA PRO A 119 15.69 -2.29 -10.01
C PRO A 119 16.28 -3.27 -11.03
N PRO A 120 16.27 -2.95 -12.34
CA PRO A 120 16.92 -3.78 -13.35
C PRO A 120 18.41 -3.94 -13.08
N LYS A 121 18.93 -5.16 -13.30
CA LYS A 121 20.36 -5.48 -13.16
C LYS A 121 21.22 -4.57 -14.05
N GLY A 122 22.40 -4.19 -13.58
CA GLY A 122 23.34 -3.33 -14.32
C GLY A 122 23.06 -1.83 -14.23
N THR A 123 21.89 -1.40 -13.71
CA THR A 123 21.57 0.02 -13.54
C THR A 123 22.36 0.65 -12.39
N LEU A 124 22.46 1.99 -12.39
CA LEU A 124 23.04 2.75 -11.27
C LEU A 124 22.35 2.41 -9.93
N ARG A 125 21.02 2.23 -9.94
CA ARG A 125 20.27 1.84 -8.73
C ARG A 125 20.71 0.47 -8.21
N TRP A 126 20.94 -0.47 -9.09
CA TRP A 126 21.45 -1.80 -8.74
C TRP A 126 22.83 -1.70 -8.06
N ARG A 127 23.77 -0.97 -8.66
CA ARG A 127 25.13 -0.75 -8.10
C ARG A 127 25.09 -0.03 -6.75
N LEU A 128 24.16 0.89 -6.56
CA LEU A 128 23.97 1.56 -5.27
C LEU A 128 23.44 0.60 -4.20
N LEU A 129 22.53 -0.34 -4.56
CA LEU A 129 22.07 -1.38 -3.64
C LEU A 129 23.22 -2.33 -3.26
N GLU A 130 24.05 -2.77 -4.18
CA GLU A 130 25.22 -3.59 -3.87
C GLU A 130 26.13 -2.89 -2.83
N ARG A 131 26.39 -1.60 -3.03
CA ARG A 131 27.17 -0.79 -2.08
C ARG A 131 26.48 -0.63 -0.73
N LEU A 132 25.18 -0.41 -0.73
CA LEU A 132 24.39 -0.26 0.49
C LEU A 132 24.41 -1.55 1.31
N PHE A 133 24.12 -2.68 0.68
CA PHE A 133 24.10 -4.00 1.34
C PHE A 133 25.48 -4.47 1.83
N ALA A 134 26.55 -4.06 1.17
CA ALA A 134 27.92 -4.31 1.60
C ALA A 134 28.36 -3.37 2.75
N SER A 135 27.60 -2.34 3.06
CA SER A 135 27.96 -1.40 4.15
C SER A 135 27.83 -2.09 5.51
N LYS A 136 28.80 -1.83 6.41
CA LYS A 136 28.73 -2.26 7.81
C LYS A 136 27.55 -1.60 8.57
N ASN A 137 27.12 -0.43 8.11
CA ASN A 137 26.03 0.32 8.70
C ASN A 137 24.66 -0.06 8.12
N PHE A 138 24.60 -0.97 7.12
CA PHE A 138 23.35 -1.54 6.66
C PHE A 138 22.85 -2.56 7.70
N SER A 139 21.72 -2.26 8.33
CA SER A 139 21.11 -3.11 9.33
C SER A 139 20.34 -4.27 8.65
N HIS A 140 19.23 -3.97 8.02
CA HIS A 140 18.41 -4.99 7.38
C HIS A 140 17.57 -4.46 6.21
N LEU A 141 17.07 -5.39 5.40
CA LEU A 141 16.15 -5.15 4.31
C LEU A 141 14.72 -5.45 4.77
N VAL A 142 13.81 -4.51 4.52
CA VAL A 142 12.35 -4.73 4.67
C VAL A 142 11.74 -4.93 3.30
N CYS A 143 11.10 -6.07 3.07
CA CYS A 143 10.35 -6.39 1.86
C CYS A 143 8.85 -6.44 2.16
N VAL A 144 8.03 -6.01 1.19
CA VAL A 144 6.57 -5.99 1.36
C VAL A 144 5.91 -7.33 1.03
N THR A 145 6.64 -8.27 0.43
CA THR A 145 6.19 -9.64 0.13
C THR A 145 7.34 -10.63 0.25
N THR A 146 7.02 -11.91 0.51
CA THR A 146 7.97 -13.01 0.54
C THR A 146 8.67 -13.18 -0.82
N THR A 147 7.91 -13.14 -1.90
CA THR A 147 8.47 -13.23 -3.28
C THR A 147 9.51 -12.14 -3.55
N LEU A 148 9.29 -10.93 -3.06
CA LEU A 148 10.26 -9.85 -3.20
C LEU A 148 11.51 -10.10 -2.35
N ALA A 149 11.37 -10.61 -1.13
CA ALA A 149 12.48 -10.96 -0.26
C ALA A 149 13.38 -12.04 -0.89
N ASP A 150 12.78 -13.09 -1.44
CA ASP A 150 13.50 -14.17 -2.13
C ASP A 150 14.21 -13.67 -3.39
N THR A 151 13.54 -12.79 -4.16
CA THR A 151 14.15 -12.13 -5.33
C THR A 151 15.41 -11.34 -4.93
N TYR A 152 15.36 -10.59 -3.82
CA TYR A 152 16.52 -9.85 -3.31
C TYR A 152 17.62 -10.80 -2.81
N ARG A 153 17.26 -11.83 -2.05
CA ARG A 153 18.23 -12.83 -1.53
C ARG A 153 18.98 -13.53 -2.67
N PHE A 154 18.26 -13.92 -3.71
CA PHE A 154 18.86 -14.54 -4.90
C PHE A 154 19.73 -13.56 -5.69
N SER A 155 19.33 -12.30 -5.81
CA SER A 155 19.98 -11.30 -6.65
C SER A 155 21.23 -10.69 -6.05
N PHE A 156 21.34 -10.61 -4.71
CA PHE A 156 22.44 -9.90 -4.04
C PHE A 156 23.16 -10.80 -3.02
N LYS A 157 24.34 -11.28 -3.40
CA LYS A 157 25.17 -12.13 -2.52
C LYS A 157 25.50 -11.48 -1.16
N SER A 158 25.61 -10.14 -1.12
CA SER A 158 25.85 -9.37 0.10
C SER A 158 24.71 -9.43 1.12
N LEU A 159 23.54 -9.92 0.73
CA LEU A 159 22.41 -10.15 1.64
C LEU A 159 22.41 -11.54 2.30
N ALA A 160 23.32 -12.46 1.92
CA ALA A 160 23.35 -13.83 2.47
C ALA A 160 23.51 -13.84 4.01
N SER A 161 24.29 -12.90 4.57
CA SER A 161 24.51 -12.73 6.01
C SER A 161 23.68 -11.60 6.64
N LYS A 162 22.72 -11.03 5.92
CA LYS A 162 21.92 -9.89 6.39
C LYS A 162 20.48 -10.31 6.65
N THR A 163 19.88 -9.71 7.65
CA THR A 163 18.47 -9.90 7.98
C THR A 163 17.58 -9.34 6.87
N ILE A 164 16.61 -10.12 6.41
CA ILE A 164 15.52 -9.68 5.54
C ILE A 164 14.22 -9.92 6.30
N VAL A 165 13.46 -8.86 6.51
CA VAL A 165 12.18 -8.92 7.21
C VAL A 165 11.07 -8.71 6.19
N VAL A 166 10.10 -9.63 6.16
CA VAL A 166 8.90 -9.47 5.32
C VAL A 166 7.83 -8.79 6.15
N VAL A 167 7.54 -7.54 5.81
CA VAL A 167 6.52 -6.73 6.50
C VAL A 167 5.62 -6.11 5.45
N PRO A 168 4.45 -6.67 5.21
CA PRO A 168 3.46 -6.12 4.30
C PRO A 168 3.05 -4.68 4.68
N ASN A 169 2.46 -3.93 3.75
CA ASN A 169 2.00 -2.56 4.02
C ASN A 169 0.95 -2.57 5.13
N GLY A 170 0.99 -1.59 6.03
CA GLY A 170 -0.09 -1.32 6.98
C GLY A 170 -1.22 -0.52 6.33
N ALA A 171 -2.44 -0.64 6.84
CA ALA A 171 -3.56 0.22 6.50
C ALA A 171 -3.95 1.11 7.69
N ALA A 172 -4.60 2.24 7.39
CA ALA A 172 -5.21 3.07 8.43
C ALA A 172 -6.55 2.49 8.85
N ASP A 173 -6.94 2.77 10.08
CA ASP A 173 -8.31 2.57 10.53
C ASP A 173 -9.20 3.71 10.00
N PHE A 174 -10.32 3.35 9.36
CA PHE A 174 -11.24 4.30 8.74
C PHE A 174 -12.46 4.63 9.60
N GLN A 175 -12.46 4.31 10.89
CA GLN A 175 -13.64 4.51 11.75
C GLN A 175 -14.11 5.97 11.80
N ALA A 176 -13.20 6.92 11.68
CA ALA A 176 -13.49 8.37 11.75
C ALA A 176 -13.81 9.01 10.39
N SER A 177 -14.11 8.26 9.34
CA SER A 177 -14.43 8.84 8.03
C SER A 177 -15.81 9.51 8.05
N PRO A 178 -15.99 10.66 7.36
CA PRO A 178 -17.27 11.37 7.28
C PRO A 178 -18.33 10.46 6.62
N GLU A 179 -19.61 10.76 6.89
CA GLU A 179 -20.70 10.08 6.21
C GLU A 179 -20.77 10.46 4.73
N LEU A 180 -21.24 9.51 3.90
CA LEU A 180 -21.59 9.77 2.52
C LEU A 180 -22.97 10.43 2.45
N GLY A 181 -23.14 11.31 1.47
CA GLY A 181 -24.44 11.81 1.07
C GLY A 181 -25.33 10.74 0.41
N ALA A 182 -25.97 11.08 -0.72
CA ALA A 182 -26.80 10.15 -1.46
C ALA A 182 -26.01 8.90 -1.91
N TRP A 183 -26.62 7.73 -1.74
CA TRP A 183 -26.07 6.43 -2.15
C TRP A 183 -26.92 5.85 -3.28
N PRO A 184 -26.34 5.48 -4.44
CA PRO A 184 -27.12 5.00 -5.59
C PRO A 184 -27.59 3.55 -5.44
N GLY A 185 -27.03 2.79 -4.51
CA GLY A 185 -27.41 1.39 -4.30
C GLY A 185 -28.84 1.22 -3.80
N ARG A 186 -29.53 0.18 -4.28
CA ARG A 186 -30.90 -0.16 -3.91
C ARG A 186 -30.96 -0.67 -2.48
N LEU A 187 -31.99 -0.25 -1.77
CA LEU A 187 -32.24 -0.73 -0.41
C LEU A 187 -32.56 -2.24 -0.44
N GLY A 188 -31.87 -3.01 0.39
CA GLY A 188 -32.02 -4.46 0.48
C GLY A 188 -31.24 -5.30 -0.54
N ALA A 189 -30.64 -4.68 -1.56
CA ALA A 189 -29.68 -5.37 -2.43
C ALA A 189 -28.33 -5.49 -1.75
N THR A 190 -27.63 -6.61 -1.99
CA THR A 190 -26.24 -6.78 -1.51
C THR A 190 -25.31 -5.83 -2.24
N GLN A 191 -24.57 -5.01 -1.50
CA GLN A 191 -23.66 -3.99 -2.02
C GLN A 191 -22.25 -4.55 -2.17
N VAL A 192 -21.80 -4.77 -3.42
CA VAL A 192 -20.48 -5.32 -3.75
C VAL A 192 -19.54 -4.20 -4.16
N GLY A 193 -18.49 -3.96 -3.40
CA GLY A 193 -17.61 -2.81 -3.57
C GLY A 193 -16.19 -3.13 -4.03
N PHE A 194 -15.71 -2.40 -5.03
CA PHE A 194 -14.32 -2.35 -5.47
C PHE A 194 -13.74 -0.95 -5.25
N VAL A 195 -12.55 -0.85 -4.66
CA VAL A 195 -11.83 0.42 -4.50
C VAL A 195 -10.50 0.36 -5.24
N GLY A 196 -10.27 1.27 -6.18
CA GLY A 196 -8.99 1.36 -6.89
C GLY A 196 -9.08 1.96 -8.28
N ARG A 197 -7.93 2.25 -8.87
CA ARG A 197 -7.85 2.73 -10.26
C ARG A 197 -8.04 1.59 -11.25
N PRO A 198 -8.64 1.86 -12.42
CA PRO A 198 -8.96 0.87 -13.46
C PRO A 198 -7.75 0.51 -14.33
N PHE A 199 -6.62 0.14 -13.70
CA PHE A 199 -5.49 -0.39 -14.47
C PHE A 199 -5.76 -1.82 -14.93
N ALA A 200 -5.23 -2.18 -16.10
CA ALA A 200 -5.36 -3.52 -16.66
C ALA A 200 -4.98 -4.61 -15.64
N GLY A 201 -5.79 -5.64 -15.55
CA GLY A 201 -5.65 -6.75 -14.61
C GLY A 201 -6.08 -6.41 -13.17
N LYS A 202 -6.79 -5.30 -12.96
CA LYS A 202 -7.39 -4.98 -11.64
C LYS A 202 -8.78 -5.57 -11.46
N GLY A 203 -9.33 -6.22 -12.51
CA GLY A 203 -10.55 -6.99 -12.46
C GLY A 203 -11.84 -6.17 -12.61
N ILE A 204 -11.75 -5.00 -13.24
CA ILE A 204 -12.96 -4.24 -13.58
C ILE A 204 -13.83 -5.03 -14.56
N GLU A 205 -13.20 -5.79 -15.46
CA GLU A 205 -13.86 -6.68 -16.41
C GLU A 205 -14.77 -7.69 -15.69
N LEU A 206 -14.26 -8.30 -14.62
CA LEU A 206 -15.01 -9.24 -13.78
C LEU A 206 -16.16 -8.55 -13.02
N MET A 207 -15.96 -7.28 -12.61
CA MET A 207 -17.05 -6.49 -11.99
C MET A 207 -18.20 -6.23 -12.96
N VAL A 208 -17.88 -5.86 -14.21
CA VAL A 208 -18.88 -5.61 -15.26
C VAL A 208 -19.63 -6.90 -15.57
N ALA A 209 -18.93 -8.02 -15.78
CA ALA A 209 -19.52 -9.32 -16.05
C ALA A 209 -20.42 -9.80 -14.88
N ALA A 210 -19.95 -9.67 -13.66
CA ALA A 210 -20.73 -10.06 -12.47
C ALA A 210 -21.99 -9.19 -12.30
N ALA A 211 -21.93 -7.89 -12.56
CA ALA A 211 -23.08 -7.01 -12.50
C ALA A 211 -24.16 -7.42 -13.50
N GLY A 212 -23.80 -7.81 -14.73
CA GLY A 212 -24.73 -8.31 -15.73
C GLY A 212 -25.36 -9.66 -15.37
N ARG A 213 -24.69 -10.50 -14.57
CA ARG A 213 -25.14 -11.86 -14.21
C ARG A 213 -25.80 -11.94 -12.82
N LEU A 214 -25.72 -10.89 -12.00
CA LEU A 214 -26.26 -10.83 -10.64
C LEU A 214 -27.13 -9.57 -10.48
N PRO A 215 -28.29 -9.49 -11.14
CA PRO A 215 -29.15 -8.30 -11.08
C PRO A 215 -29.73 -8.03 -9.67
N GLU A 216 -29.67 -9.01 -8.76
CA GLU A 216 -30.07 -8.89 -7.36
C GLU A 216 -29.07 -8.14 -6.49
N CYS A 217 -27.82 -7.98 -6.93
CA CYS A 217 -26.76 -7.24 -6.25
C CYS A 217 -26.58 -5.86 -6.88
N ASP A 218 -26.02 -4.92 -6.14
CA ASP A 218 -25.51 -3.66 -6.66
C ASP A 218 -23.98 -3.63 -6.57
N PHE A 219 -23.35 -3.16 -7.63
CA PHE A 219 -21.90 -3.14 -7.78
C PHE A 219 -21.39 -1.70 -7.77
N HIS A 220 -20.31 -1.46 -7.05
CA HIS A 220 -19.75 -0.13 -6.85
C HIS A 220 -18.27 -0.10 -7.18
N ILE A 221 -17.87 0.81 -8.08
CA ILE A 221 -16.47 1.07 -8.44
C ILE A 221 -16.08 2.45 -7.93
N VAL A 222 -15.21 2.49 -6.91
CA VAL A 222 -14.66 3.71 -6.32
C VAL A 222 -13.23 3.89 -6.82
N GLY A 223 -12.97 4.98 -7.55
CA GLY A 223 -11.65 5.30 -8.11
C GLY A 223 -11.57 5.29 -9.63
N ALA A 224 -12.72 5.12 -10.30
CA ALA A 224 -12.90 5.25 -11.73
C ALA A 224 -14.27 5.85 -12.06
N ASP A 225 -14.34 6.53 -13.19
CA ASP A 225 -15.56 6.97 -13.85
C ASP A 225 -15.83 6.07 -15.07
N GLU A 226 -17.06 6.06 -15.57
CA GLU A 226 -17.44 5.31 -16.78
C GLU A 226 -16.51 5.59 -17.97
N LYS A 227 -16.16 6.85 -18.18
CA LYS A 227 -15.23 7.29 -19.25
C LYS A 227 -13.82 6.70 -19.17
N ASP A 228 -13.43 6.18 -18.00
CA ASP A 228 -12.12 5.52 -17.81
C ASP A 228 -12.14 4.07 -18.34
N ILE A 229 -13.33 3.52 -18.66
CA ILE A 229 -13.56 2.13 -19.08
C ILE A 229 -13.96 2.12 -20.57
N VAL A 230 -12.98 2.29 -21.44
CA VAL A 230 -13.19 2.50 -22.90
C VAL A 230 -13.44 1.23 -23.71
N TRP A 231 -13.42 0.06 -23.09
CA TRP A 231 -13.58 -1.23 -23.77
C TRP A 231 -15.00 -1.82 -23.65
N VAL A 232 -15.94 -1.17 -22.96
CA VAL A 232 -17.36 -1.52 -22.88
C VAL A 232 -18.10 -0.66 -23.91
N GLU A 233 -18.60 -1.29 -24.97
CA GLU A 233 -19.27 -0.59 -26.08
C GLU A 233 -20.80 -0.54 -25.89
N ASP A 234 -21.41 -1.56 -25.29
CA ASP A 234 -22.87 -1.73 -25.16
C ASP A 234 -23.48 -1.06 -23.91
N GLY A 235 -22.70 -0.21 -23.23
CA GLY A 235 -23.09 0.40 -21.96
C GLY A 235 -22.92 -0.52 -20.76
N PHE A 236 -23.17 0.02 -19.57
CA PHE A 236 -22.97 -0.71 -18.32
C PHE A 236 -24.28 -1.28 -17.77
N PRO A 237 -24.23 -2.42 -17.06
CA PRO A 237 -25.39 -2.94 -16.34
C PRO A 237 -25.97 -1.88 -15.39
N PRO A 238 -27.32 -1.76 -15.27
CA PRO A 238 -27.96 -0.69 -14.49
C PRO A 238 -27.70 -0.77 -12.99
N ASN A 239 -27.22 -1.90 -12.48
CA ASN A 239 -26.82 -2.13 -11.11
C ASN A 239 -25.29 -1.94 -10.87
N LEU A 240 -24.56 -1.34 -11.83
CA LEU A 240 -23.15 -0.99 -11.69
C LEU A 240 -23.00 0.53 -11.55
N HIS A 241 -22.44 0.98 -10.43
CA HIS A 241 -22.35 2.37 -10.06
C HIS A 241 -20.89 2.84 -9.98
N PHE A 242 -20.57 3.94 -10.64
CA PHE A 242 -19.24 4.56 -10.63
C PHE A 242 -19.22 5.77 -9.70
N HIS A 243 -18.19 5.88 -8.87
CA HIS A 243 -18.05 6.96 -7.87
C HIS A 243 -16.88 7.90 -8.16
N GLY A 244 -16.19 7.74 -9.28
CA GLY A 244 -15.04 8.56 -9.63
C GLY A 244 -13.89 8.46 -8.64
N TYR A 245 -12.89 9.32 -8.81
CA TYR A 245 -11.78 9.44 -7.86
C TYR A 245 -12.25 9.99 -6.51
N GLN A 246 -11.92 9.28 -5.44
CA GLN A 246 -12.18 9.74 -4.07
C GLN A 246 -10.88 9.94 -3.29
N PRO A 247 -10.76 11.01 -2.49
CA PRO A 247 -9.66 11.17 -1.55
C PRO A 247 -9.59 10.01 -0.57
N HIS A 248 -8.37 9.60 -0.19
CA HIS A 248 -8.17 8.47 0.72
C HIS A 248 -8.91 8.65 2.07
N SER A 249 -9.00 9.87 2.58
CA SER A 249 -9.74 10.20 3.81
C SER A 249 -11.25 9.93 3.75
N LYS A 250 -11.83 9.82 2.54
CA LYS A 250 -13.26 9.51 2.35
C LYS A 250 -13.53 8.02 2.12
N LEU A 251 -12.51 7.19 1.88
CA LEU A 251 -12.71 5.78 1.52
C LEU A 251 -13.44 4.96 2.60
N GLY A 252 -13.22 5.27 3.87
CA GLY A 252 -13.92 4.58 4.96
C GLY A 252 -15.43 4.74 4.91
N ALA A 253 -15.93 5.88 4.40
CA ALA A 253 -17.36 6.09 4.21
C ALA A 253 -17.94 5.17 3.14
N TYR A 254 -17.19 4.92 2.06
CA TYR A 254 -17.57 3.94 1.02
C TYR A 254 -17.51 2.51 1.56
N HIS A 255 -16.45 2.16 2.28
CA HIS A 255 -16.32 0.81 2.88
C HIS A 255 -17.51 0.47 3.78
N ARG A 256 -18.04 1.43 4.55
CA ARG A 256 -19.22 1.19 5.41
C ARG A 256 -20.53 0.95 4.63
N ARG A 257 -20.56 1.22 3.33
CA ARG A 257 -21.72 0.97 2.47
C ARG A 257 -21.66 -0.37 1.76
N PHE A 258 -20.52 -1.06 1.80
CA PHE A 258 -20.37 -2.37 1.19
C PHE A 258 -20.75 -3.49 2.15
N ASP A 259 -21.42 -4.51 1.61
CA ASP A 259 -21.64 -5.79 2.29
C ASP A 259 -20.51 -6.77 1.96
N ILE A 260 -19.94 -6.67 0.75
CA ILE A 260 -18.86 -7.51 0.24
C ILE A 260 -17.84 -6.61 -0.43
N ALA A 261 -16.56 -6.75 -0.07
CA ALA A 261 -15.47 -6.09 -0.77
C ALA A 261 -14.79 -7.04 -1.75
N VAL A 262 -14.32 -6.53 -2.89
CA VAL A 262 -13.69 -7.39 -3.89
C VAL A 262 -12.37 -6.83 -4.42
N ALA A 263 -11.45 -7.76 -4.72
CA ALA A 263 -10.17 -7.47 -5.35
C ALA A 263 -9.83 -8.56 -6.41
N PRO A 264 -10.61 -8.63 -7.52
CA PRO A 264 -10.58 -9.73 -8.47
C PRO A 264 -9.46 -9.54 -9.51
N TYR A 265 -8.21 -9.61 -9.08
CA TYR A 265 -7.06 -9.44 -9.96
C TYR A 265 -6.99 -10.51 -11.04
N GLY A 266 -6.56 -10.12 -12.25
CA GLY A 266 -6.16 -11.06 -13.28
C GLY A 266 -4.76 -11.66 -13.01
N GLU A 267 -4.33 -12.61 -13.85
CA GLU A 267 -2.99 -13.19 -13.79
C GLU A 267 -1.88 -12.16 -13.95
N ARG A 268 -2.12 -11.13 -14.76
CA ARG A 268 -1.22 -10.00 -14.98
C ARG A 268 -1.82 -8.73 -14.39
N VAL A 269 -1.11 -8.14 -13.45
CA VAL A 269 -1.54 -6.90 -12.78
C VAL A 269 -0.59 -5.77 -13.15
N MET A 270 -1.09 -4.77 -13.85
CA MET A 270 -0.30 -3.59 -14.20
C MET A 270 -0.31 -2.55 -13.08
N ASN A 271 0.83 -1.94 -12.82
CA ASN A 271 0.95 -0.81 -11.89
C ASN A 271 0.90 0.54 -12.64
N SER A 272 0.92 1.63 -11.90
CA SER A 272 0.91 3.00 -12.45
C SER A 272 2.10 3.33 -13.37
N SER A 273 3.16 2.52 -13.36
CA SER A 273 4.33 2.63 -14.25
C SER A 273 4.23 1.70 -15.46
N ARG A 274 3.07 1.10 -15.72
CA ARG A 274 2.82 0.11 -16.78
C ARG A 274 3.77 -1.09 -16.73
N ARG A 275 4.15 -1.52 -15.51
CA ARG A 275 4.96 -2.72 -15.28
C ARG A 275 4.09 -3.76 -14.61
N GLU A 276 4.32 -5.02 -14.99
CA GLU A 276 3.69 -6.14 -14.33
C GLU A 276 4.15 -6.24 -12.87
N SER A 277 3.24 -6.55 -11.97
CA SER A 277 3.50 -6.57 -10.54
C SER A 277 2.72 -7.66 -9.78
N ALA A 278 2.03 -8.56 -10.47
CA ALA A 278 1.17 -9.57 -9.83
C ALA A 278 1.92 -10.35 -8.74
N ALA A 279 3.12 -10.86 -9.06
CA ALA A 279 3.93 -11.67 -8.16
C ALA A 279 4.42 -10.93 -6.90
N ILE A 280 4.58 -9.60 -6.97
CA ILE A 280 5.12 -8.77 -5.88
C ILE A 280 4.10 -7.76 -5.34
N THR A 281 2.84 -7.83 -5.82
CA THR A 281 1.78 -6.93 -5.37
C THR A 281 1.39 -7.26 -3.94
N SER A 282 1.53 -6.28 -3.05
CA SER A 282 0.97 -6.29 -1.70
C SER A 282 -0.24 -5.36 -1.66
N PRO A 283 -1.47 -5.87 -1.91
CA PRO A 283 -2.64 -5.01 -2.12
C PRO A 283 -3.02 -4.25 -0.85
N LEU A 284 -2.90 -2.93 -0.86
CA LEU A 284 -3.28 -2.10 0.28
C LEU A 284 -4.78 -2.22 0.57
N LYS A 285 -5.61 -2.24 -0.50
CA LYS A 285 -7.07 -2.32 -0.38
C LYS A 285 -7.57 -3.52 0.44
N LEU A 286 -6.90 -4.67 0.35
CA LEU A 286 -7.29 -5.86 1.13
C LEU A 286 -7.21 -5.59 2.64
N ARG A 287 -6.17 -4.89 3.09
CA ARG A 287 -6.04 -4.49 4.51
C ARG A 287 -7.00 -3.38 4.90
N GLU A 288 -7.34 -2.49 3.97
CA GLU A 288 -8.36 -1.47 4.15
C GLU A 288 -9.75 -2.11 4.30
N TYR A 289 -10.04 -3.16 3.54
CA TYR A 289 -11.26 -3.95 3.69
C TYR A 289 -11.30 -4.69 5.03
N MET A 290 -10.19 -5.32 5.43
CA MET A 290 -10.05 -5.93 6.75
C MET A 290 -10.25 -4.90 7.89
N ALA A 291 -9.67 -3.70 7.75
CA ALA A 291 -9.86 -2.61 8.72
C ALA A 291 -11.33 -2.19 8.83
N ALA A 292 -12.09 -2.29 7.75
CA ALA A 292 -13.52 -1.98 7.70
C ALA A 292 -14.42 -3.17 8.07
N SER A 293 -13.87 -4.31 8.51
CA SER A 293 -14.62 -5.53 8.83
C SER A 293 -15.41 -6.09 7.65
N LEU A 294 -14.89 -5.97 6.43
CA LEU A 294 -15.57 -6.44 5.23
C LEU A 294 -15.15 -7.86 4.86
N PRO A 295 -16.13 -8.77 4.65
CA PRO A 295 -15.84 -10.03 3.98
C PRO A 295 -15.31 -9.72 2.58
N THR A 296 -14.24 -10.39 2.19
CA THR A 296 -13.52 -10.03 0.96
C THR A 296 -13.41 -11.23 0.03
N ILE A 297 -13.65 -11.01 -1.27
CA ILE A 297 -13.32 -11.95 -2.34
C ILE A 297 -12.08 -11.40 -3.05
N VAL A 298 -11.03 -12.19 -3.12
CA VAL A 298 -9.76 -11.75 -3.71
C VAL A 298 -9.11 -12.86 -4.53
N SER A 299 -8.46 -12.48 -5.64
CA SER A 299 -7.73 -13.44 -6.47
C SER A 299 -6.52 -13.99 -5.74
N ASP A 300 -6.32 -15.30 -5.88
CA ASP A 300 -5.21 -16.05 -5.27
C ASP A 300 -3.88 -15.74 -5.95
N LEU A 301 -3.20 -14.74 -5.45
CA LEU A 301 -1.89 -14.31 -5.91
C LEU A 301 -0.83 -14.50 -4.81
N PRO A 302 0.46 -14.73 -5.15
CA PRO A 302 1.51 -14.91 -4.15
C PRO A 302 1.55 -13.80 -3.10
N GLY A 303 1.42 -12.54 -3.49
CA GLY A 303 1.42 -11.40 -2.57
C GLY A 303 0.13 -11.25 -1.74
N VAL A 304 -0.97 -11.90 -2.14
CA VAL A 304 -2.20 -12.01 -1.35
C VAL A 304 -2.03 -13.04 -0.25
N ARG A 305 -1.38 -14.17 -0.53
CA ARG A 305 -1.09 -15.23 0.45
C ARG A 305 -0.15 -14.77 1.59
N ASP A 306 0.59 -13.69 1.40
CA ASP A 306 1.34 -13.03 2.49
C ASP A 306 0.38 -12.28 3.48
N ILE A 307 -0.89 -12.07 3.11
CA ILE A 307 -1.89 -11.34 3.89
C ILE A 307 -2.97 -12.29 4.42
N VAL A 308 -3.49 -13.15 3.54
CA VAL A 308 -4.55 -14.12 3.81
C VAL A 308 -3.99 -15.52 3.59
N ARG A 309 -4.05 -16.38 4.61
CA ARG A 309 -3.59 -17.78 4.52
C ARG A 309 -4.74 -18.71 4.19
N ASP A 310 -4.43 -19.88 3.62
CA ASP A 310 -5.40 -20.95 3.44
C ASP A 310 -6.01 -21.32 4.81
N GLY A 311 -7.33 -21.40 4.86
CA GLY A 311 -8.09 -21.62 6.10
C GLY A 311 -8.31 -20.37 6.96
N ASP A 312 -7.84 -19.19 6.53
CA ASP A 312 -8.17 -17.91 7.14
C ASP A 312 -9.60 -17.51 6.72
N GLU A 313 -10.50 -17.42 7.68
CA GLU A 313 -11.89 -17.04 7.42
C GLU A 313 -12.06 -15.57 7.00
N SER A 314 -10.98 -14.81 6.86
CA SER A 314 -11.05 -13.37 6.56
C SER A 314 -11.31 -13.04 5.09
N ALA A 315 -11.10 -13.97 4.16
CA ALA A 315 -11.36 -13.78 2.74
C ALA A 315 -11.58 -15.08 1.99
N LEU A 316 -12.36 -15.02 0.90
CA LEU A 316 -12.47 -16.10 -0.09
C LEU A 316 -11.43 -15.88 -1.19
N LEU A 317 -10.60 -16.90 -1.44
CA LEU A 317 -9.62 -16.91 -2.53
C LEU A 317 -10.26 -17.53 -3.78
N VAL A 318 -10.14 -16.82 -4.92
CA VAL A 318 -10.61 -17.30 -6.23
C VAL A 318 -9.44 -17.33 -7.22
N PRO A 319 -9.44 -18.23 -8.22
CA PRO A 319 -8.40 -18.22 -9.24
C PRO A 319 -8.35 -16.87 -9.98
N PRO A 320 -7.16 -16.33 -10.30
CA PRO A 320 -7.02 -15.06 -11.01
C PRO A 320 -7.71 -15.08 -12.37
N GLY A 321 -8.61 -14.14 -12.64
CA GLY A 321 -9.32 -14.02 -13.91
C GLY A 321 -10.45 -15.03 -14.13
N ASP A 322 -10.73 -15.91 -13.17
CA ASP A 322 -11.84 -16.87 -13.25
C ASP A 322 -13.18 -16.20 -12.91
N GLU A 323 -13.95 -15.90 -13.96
CA GLU A 323 -15.26 -15.24 -13.85
C GLU A 323 -16.28 -16.10 -13.10
N GLU A 324 -16.35 -17.41 -13.39
CA GLU A 324 -17.32 -18.30 -12.76
C GLU A 324 -17.06 -18.46 -11.26
N ALA A 325 -15.81 -18.69 -10.88
CA ALA A 325 -15.42 -18.78 -9.47
C ALA A 325 -15.72 -17.47 -8.74
N PHE A 326 -15.46 -16.31 -9.39
CA PHE A 326 -15.73 -15.00 -8.81
C PHE A 326 -17.24 -14.78 -8.60
N ILE A 327 -18.08 -15.08 -9.59
CA ILE A 327 -19.53 -14.95 -9.48
C ILE A 327 -20.10 -15.93 -8.44
N CYS A 328 -19.63 -17.17 -8.41
CA CYS A 328 -20.04 -18.14 -7.38
C CYS A 328 -19.71 -17.66 -5.97
N ALA A 329 -18.52 -17.08 -5.76
CA ALA A 329 -18.14 -16.53 -4.46
C ALA A 329 -19.03 -15.33 -4.04
N ILE A 330 -19.42 -14.45 -4.99
CA ILE A 330 -20.37 -13.37 -4.71
C ILE A 330 -21.73 -13.94 -4.31
N ARG A 331 -22.28 -14.91 -5.05
CA ARG A 331 -23.57 -15.56 -4.71
C ARG A 331 -23.53 -16.18 -3.33
N GLN A 332 -22.46 -16.89 -3.00
CA GLN A 332 -22.29 -17.50 -1.68
C GLN A 332 -22.37 -16.43 -0.57
N LEU A 333 -21.63 -15.35 -0.69
CA LEU A 333 -21.67 -14.30 0.31
C LEU A 333 -22.96 -13.48 0.28
N ALA A 334 -23.58 -13.27 -0.88
CA ALA A 334 -24.83 -12.54 -0.98
C ALA A 334 -25.99 -13.27 -0.29
N SER A 335 -26.02 -14.62 -0.39
CA SER A 335 -27.08 -15.45 0.21
C SER A 335 -26.87 -15.77 1.70
N ASP A 336 -25.66 -15.57 2.27
CA ASP A 336 -25.35 -15.93 3.65
C ASP A 336 -24.83 -14.73 4.46
N GLY A 337 -25.76 -14.06 5.14
CA GLY A 337 -25.44 -12.92 6.00
C GLY A 337 -24.62 -13.29 7.23
N GLU A 338 -24.79 -14.49 7.79
CA GLU A 338 -24.02 -14.95 8.94
C GLU A 338 -22.56 -15.22 8.55
N LEU A 339 -22.35 -15.82 7.37
CA LEU A 339 -21.01 -16.00 6.83
C LEU A 339 -20.31 -14.66 6.62
N ARG A 340 -21.00 -13.66 6.00
CA ARG A 340 -20.46 -12.31 5.87
C ARG A 340 -20.04 -11.73 7.20
N HIS A 341 -20.87 -11.88 8.24
CA HIS A 341 -20.57 -11.36 9.57
C HIS A 341 -19.34 -12.01 10.19
N ARG A 342 -19.26 -13.36 10.18
CA ARG A 342 -18.10 -14.10 10.70
C ARG A 342 -16.82 -13.73 9.99
N MET A 343 -16.84 -13.70 8.66
CA MET A 343 -15.69 -13.30 7.84
C MET A 343 -15.24 -11.86 8.13
N GLY A 344 -16.18 -10.93 8.27
CA GLY A 344 -15.87 -9.55 8.63
C GLY A 344 -15.20 -9.41 10.00
N GLN A 345 -15.66 -10.18 10.99
CA GLN A 345 -15.05 -10.22 12.34
C GLN A 345 -13.64 -10.82 12.29
N ALA A 346 -13.44 -11.93 11.57
CA ALA A 346 -12.13 -12.54 11.38
C ALA A 346 -11.16 -11.58 10.67
N ALA A 347 -11.62 -10.91 9.61
CA ALA A 347 -10.85 -9.90 8.89
C ALA A 347 -10.41 -8.75 9.82
N ARG A 348 -11.31 -8.24 10.66
CA ARG A 348 -11.00 -7.17 11.62
C ARG A 348 -10.00 -7.61 12.68
N ALA A 349 -10.16 -8.79 13.24
CA ALA A 349 -9.24 -9.33 14.22
C ALA A 349 -7.83 -9.47 13.64
N HIS A 350 -7.73 -10.01 12.42
CA HIS A 350 -6.46 -10.16 11.70
C HIS A 350 -5.81 -8.80 11.39
N TYR A 351 -6.62 -7.80 10.99
CA TYR A 351 -6.13 -6.44 10.80
C TYR A 351 -5.52 -5.84 12.07
N LEU A 352 -6.24 -5.92 13.19
CA LEU A 352 -5.79 -5.36 14.46
C LEU A 352 -4.49 -6.01 14.96
N GLU A 353 -4.35 -7.31 14.77
CA GLU A 353 -3.16 -8.06 15.18
C GLU A 353 -1.92 -7.70 14.33
N ARG A 354 -2.07 -7.61 12.99
CA ARG A 354 -0.90 -7.65 12.08
C ARG A 354 -0.81 -6.51 11.06
N HIS A 355 -1.92 -5.83 10.75
CA HIS A 355 -1.99 -4.96 9.58
C HIS A 355 -2.21 -3.49 9.90
N THR A 356 -2.23 -3.11 11.18
CA THR A 356 -2.19 -1.69 11.56
C THR A 356 -0.85 -1.09 11.18
N VAL A 357 -0.81 0.23 10.97
CA VAL A 357 0.44 0.92 10.63
C VAL A 357 1.42 0.86 11.80
N GLU A 358 0.92 0.87 13.03
CA GLU A 358 1.71 0.76 14.26
C GLU A 358 2.32 -0.64 14.44
N ALA A 359 1.56 -1.71 14.17
CA ALA A 359 2.07 -3.09 14.17
C ALA A 359 3.20 -3.24 13.14
N ARG A 360 3.00 -2.67 11.94
CA ARG A 360 4.02 -2.60 10.91
C ARG A 360 5.28 -1.84 11.37
N ALA A 361 5.12 -0.70 12.01
CA ALA A 361 6.24 0.11 12.50
C ALA A 361 7.07 -0.66 13.54
N ARG A 362 6.41 -1.38 14.48
CA ARG A 362 7.11 -2.25 15.43
C ARG A 362 7.85 -3.39 14.74
N ALA A 363 7.23 -4.06 13.78
CA ALA A 363 7.84 -5.16 13.04
C ALA A 363 9.08 -4.71 12.23
N VAL A 364 9.01 -3.54 11.61
CA VAL A 364 10.15 -2.93 10.90
C VAL A 364 11.31 -2.63 11.85
N LEU A 365 11.03 -2.08 13.03
CA LEU A 365 12.06 -1.77 14.03
C LEU A 365 12.56 -3.02 14.77
N GLY A 366 11.74 -4.07 14.88
CA GLY A 366 12.11 -5.35 15.51
C GLY A 366 13.31 -6.02 14.85
N GLY A 367 13.51 -5.82 13.56
CA GLY A 367 14.70 -6.29 12.84
C GLY A 367 16.02 -5.68 13.32
N LEU A 368 15.99 -4.58 14.11
CA LEU A 368 17.19 -4.01 14.74
C LEU A 368 17.71 -4.85 15.91
N VAL A 369 16.82 -5.59 16.57
CA VAL A 369 17.17 -6.40 17.78
C VAL A 369 17.73 -7.76 17.37
N ALA A 370 17.46 -8.19 16.13
CA ALA A 370 17.90 -9.48 15.58
C ALA A 370 19.29 -9.40 14.89
N CYS A 371 19.92 -8.25 14.86
CA CYS A 371 21.28 -8.01 14.39
C CYS A 371 22.20 -7.78 15.58
#